data_483520db1947c62a8b814cfdff5699e2
#
_entry.id   483520db1947c62a8b814cfdff5699e2
#
_cell.length_a   1.000
_cell.length_b   1.000
_cell.length_c   1.000
_cell.angle_alpha   90.00
_cell.angle_beta   90.00
_cell.angle_gamma   90.00
#
_symmetry.space_group_name_H-M   'P 1'
#
loop_
_entity.id
_entity.type
_entity.pdbx_description
1 polymer ?
#
loop_
_entity_poly.entity_id
_entity_poly.type
_entity_poly.pdbx_seq_one_letter_code
_entity_poly.pdbx_strand_id
1 'polypeptide(L)'
;MSKRWINLVKDKTEQGDPAVEHLQLSQAFDAVRAELKVPGDFPPEVLEEAQAVVGAAALPKRDETTVPFLTIDPPGSKDLDQAMCIERAGKGYRVRYAIADVSAFVKPGGAIDAEARKRGQTLYAPDGRSPLHPDQLGEDAASLLPDQVRPAFVWDMQLDSDGDDTSVNVYRAMVRSTSRLDYADVQAAVERGTMDERLSLLKEVGERRIALEEARGGASLPIPEQVVSLDEDGNYLLALRPPVPAEDWNAQISLLTGMAAAEMMLHAEVGILRTMPEPDHNVILRFRRQARALGVTWPAEMLYGELLRSLDRTDPKHLALIHGATSLFRGAGYTPFDGGVPELTLHAAVAAPYAHVTAPLRRLVDRFGLIVCESICRDMPVPDWVRHALPTLPEIMTASEHLANAMERACTDAVEAAALQHRVGEVFRASVVDVTKNGGLVQISDPAILAPADGASSAGAEAMVELIEADVAKRSVRFRVVGGVTSQ
;
A
#
# COMPACT_ATOMS: atom_id res chain seq x y z
N MET A 1 -2.05 5.73 4.46
CA MET A 1 -0.79 6.43 4.11
C MET A 1 -0.45 6.07 2.68
N SER A 2 -0.26 7.07 1.82
CA SER A 2 0.23 6.83 0.47
C SER A 2 1.62 6.21 0.59
N LYS A 3 1.77 4.96 0.18
CA LYS A 3 3.10 4.35 0.03
C LYS A 3 3.73 4.98 -1.19
N ARG A 4 4.84 5.67 -1.03
CA ARG A 4 5.72 6.02 -2.14
C ARG A 4 6.40 4.73 -2.57
N TRP A 5 5.85 4.07 -3.60
CA TRP A 5 6.50 2.89 -4.17
C TRP A 5 7.64 3.36 -5.05
N ILE A 6 8.86 3.05 -4.67
CA ILE A 6 10.03 3.22 -5.53
C ILE A 6 10.30 1.85 -6.15
N ASN A 7 9.91 1.66 -7.40
CA ASN A 7 10.29 0.48 -8.17
C ASN A 7 11.41 0.86 -9.13
N LEU A 8 12.57 0.26 -8.98
CA LEU A 8 13.57 0.24 -10.04
C LEU A 8 13.05 -0.64 -11.17
N VAL A 9 12.49 -0.03 -12.20
CA VAL A 9 12.19 -0.73 -13.44
C VAL A 9 13.52 -1.02 -14.13
N LYS A 10 13.99 -2.27 -14.00
CA LYS A 10 15.09 -2.77 -14.82
C LYS A 10 14.57 -2.93 -16.24
N ASP A 11 14.85 -1.98 -17.10
CA ASP A 11 14.72 -2.21 -18.54
C ASP A 11 15.77 -3.25 -18.96
N LYS A 12 15.32 -4.26 -19.73
CA LYS A 12 16.16 -5.38 -20.13
C LYS A 12 17.00 -4.96 -21.35
N THR A 13 18.04 -4.18 -21.15
CA THR A 13 19.05 -4.02 -22.18
C THR A 13 20.44 -3.92 -21.55
N GLU A 14 21.19 -4.95 -21.79
CA GLU A 14 22.64 -5.09 -21.92
C GLU A 14 23.57 -4.98 -20.71
N GLN A 15 24.47 -5.97 -20.69
CA GLN A 15 25.69 -6.11 -19.91
C GLN A 15 26.58 -4.86 -20.06
N GLY A 16 26.49 -3.96 -19.09
CA GLY A 16 27.47 -2.93 -18.85
C GLY A 16 27.87 -2.96 -17.37
N ASP A 17 29.14 -2.66 -17.07
CA ASP A 17 29.61 -2.44 -15.69
C ASP A 17 28.68 -1.44 -15.02
N PRO A 18 28.18 -1.69 -13.77
CA PRO A 18 27.31 -0.76 -13.11
C PRO A 18 28.02 0.59 -12.95
N ALA A 19 27.42 1.65 -13.46
CA ALA A 19 27.95 3.00 -13.36
C ALA A 19 28.25 3.34 -11.89
N VAL A 20 29.23 4.18 -11.64
CA VAL A 20 29.68 4.59 -10.29
C VAL A 20 28.51 5.05 -9.41
N GLU A 21 27.47 5.64 -9.99
CA GLU A 21 26.24 6.08 -9.33
C GLU A 21 25.39 4.93 -8.81
N HIS A 22 25.27 3.83 -9.55
CA HIS A 22 24.63 2.61 -9.08
C HIS A 22 25.32 2.07 -7.82
N LEU A 23 26.65 2.11 -7.81
CA LEU A 23 27.42 1.67 -6.67
C LEU A 23 27.19 2.57 -5.44
N GLN A 24 27.11 3.90 -5.64
CA GLN A 24 26.85 4.85 -4.56
C GLN A 24 25.46 4.65 -3.93
N LEU A 25 24.41 4.45 -4.74
CA LEU A 25 23.07 4.21 -4.22
C LEU A 25 22.94 2.85 -3.56
N SER A 26 23.54 1.80 -4.13
CA SER A 26 23.58 0.48 -3.47
C SER A 26 24.23 0.59 -2.09
N GLN A 27 25.36 1.28 -1.97
CA GLN A 27 26.02 1.54 -0.69
C GLN A 27 25.17 2.38 0.27
N ALA A 28 24.42 3.36 -0.26
CA ALA A 28 23.49 4.16 0.55
C ALA A 28 22.33 3.32 1.09
N PHE A 29 21.76 2.42 0.30
CA PHE A 29 20.71 1.52 0.74
C PHE A 29 21.21 0.49 1.75
N ASP A 30 22.44 -0.04 1.58
CA ASP A 30 23.05 -0.92 2.56
C ASP A 30 23.32 -0.19 3.88
N ALA A 31 23.76 1.07 3.83
CA ALA A 31 23.93 1.91 5.01
C ALA A 31 22.58 2.17 5.72
N VAL A 32 21.49 2.41 4.98
CA VAL A 32 20.14 2.54 5.53
C VAL A 32 19.71 1.25 6.23
N ARG A 33 19.92 0.08 5.61
CA ARG A 33 19.58 -1.22 6.21
C ARG A 33 20.36 -1.45 7.50
N ALA A 34 21.66 -1.13 7.51
CA ALA A 34 22.51 -1.26 8.70
C ALA A 34 22.11 -0.30 9.83
N GLU A 35 21.87 0.98 9.51
CA GLU A 35 21.46 2.02 10.47
C GLU A 35 20.12 1.66 11.12
N LEU A 36 19.14 1.27 10.33
CA LEU A 36 17.79 0.93 10.78
C LEU A 36 17.68 -0.50 11.32
N LYS A 37 18.75 -1.29 11.26
CA LYS A 37 18.76 -2.70 11.67
C LYS A 37 17.69 -3.51 10.99
N VAL A 38 17.52 -3.29 9.68
CA VAL A 38 16.57 -4.04 8.87
C VAL A 38 16.92 -5.53 8.91
N PRO A 39 15.94 -6.44 9.15
CA PRO A 39 16.20 -7.86 9.13
C PRO A 39 16.79 -8.31 7.78
N GLY A 40 17.96 -8.95 7.84
CA GLY A 40 18.63 -9.52 6.67
C GLY A 40 18.15 -10.93 6.34
N ASP A 41 19.12 -11.82 6.01
CA ASP A 41 18.88 -13.22 5.69
C ASP A 41 18.14 -13.95 6.80
N PHE A 42 17.43 -15.00 6.42
CA PHE A 42 16.73 -15.84 7.40
C PHE A 42 17.72 -16.77 8.12
N PRO A 43 17.52 -16.99 9.43
CA PRO A 43 18.27 -18.00 10.17
C PRO A 43 18.17 -19.39 9.53
N PRO A 44 19.22 -20.24 9.64
CA PRO A 44 19.23 -21.59 9.05
C PRO A 44 18.02 -22.45 9.45
N GLU A 45 17.61 -22.40 10.73
CA GLU A 45 16.47 -23.15 11.24
C GLU A 45 15.14 -22.74 10.59
N VAL A 46 15.02 -21.47 10.17
CA VAL A 46 13.83 -20.96 9.45
C VAL A 46 13.82 -21.51 8.02
N LEU A 47 14.96 -21.53 7.36
CA LEU A 47 15.09 -22.05 5.99
C LEU A 47 14.89 -23.59 5.95
N GLU A 48 15.40 -24.30 6.95
CA GLU A 48 15.19 -25.74 7.11
C GLU A 48 13.72 -26.08 7.34
N GLU A 49 13.03 -25.32 8.23
CA GLU A 49 11.59 -25.48 8.43
C GLU A 49 10.81 -25.17 7.15
N ALA A 50 11.15 -24.08 6.43
CA ALA A 50 10.49 -23.70 5.19
C ALA A 50 10.60 -24.81 4.14
N GLN A 51 11.77 -25.40 3.96
CA GLN A 51 11.97 -26.52 3.05
C GLN A 51 11.16 -27.75 3.45
N ALA A 52 11.11 -28.06 4.75
CA ALA A 52 10.41 -29.22 5.27
C ALA A 52 8.88 -29.11 5.12
N VAL A 53 8.30 -27.92 5.35
CA VAL A 53 6.84 -27.74 5.33
C VAL A 53 6.25 -27.70 3.93
N VAL A 54 6.99 -27.29 2.89
CA VAL A 54 6.51 -27.27 1.49
C VAL A 54 6.01 -28.65 1.04
N GLY A 55 6.73 -29.72 1.40
CA GLY A 55 6.34 -31.09 1.05
C GLY A 55 5.38 -31.79 2.03
N ALA A 56 5.12 -31.19 3.20
CA ALA A 56 4.37 -31.80 4.30
C ALA A 56 3.13 -30.98 4.74
N ALA A 57 2.74 -29.96 3.97
CA ALA A 57 1.64 -29.08 4.30
C ALA A 57 0.29 -29.82 4.34
N ALA A 58 -0.55 -29.50 5.35
CA ALA A 58 -1.92 -29.98 5.45
C ALA A 58 -2.82 -29.13 4.53
N LEU A 59 -2.87 -29.50 3.25
CA LEU A 59 -3.61 -28.77 2.24
C LEU A 59 -5.14 -28.93 2.37
N PRO A 60 -5.94 -27.93 1.99
CA PRO A 60 -7.38 -28.01 1.94
C PRO A 60 -7.89 -29.12 1.03
N LYS A 61 -8.99 -29.78 1.40
CA LYS A 61 -9.61 -30.82 0.55
C LYS A 61 -10.57 -30.26 -0.50
N ARG A 62 -11.10 -29.05 -0.28
CA ARG A 62 -12.00 -28.40 -1.20
C ARG A 62 -11.21 -27.97 -2.45
N ASP A 63 -11.74 -28.28 -3.62
CA ASP A 63 -11.13 -27.98 -4.91
C ASP A 63 -11.93 -26.88 -5.64
N GLU A 64 -11.30 -25.75 -5.86
CA GLU A 64 -11.79 -24.60 -6.63
C GLU A 64 -10.87 -24.29 -7.82
N THR A 65 -10.06 -25.27 -8.26
CA THR A 65 -9.09 -25.08 -9.37
C THR A 65 -9.73 -24.85 -10.72
N THR A 66 -11.02 -25.11 -10.86
CA THR A 66 -11.81 -24.82 -12.06
C THR A 66 -12.34 -23.39 -12.14
N VAL A 67 -12.31 -22.66 -11.03
CA VAL A 67 -12.67 -21.25 -10.98
C VAL A 67 -11.58 -20.43 -11.67
N PRO A 68 -11.93 -19.58 -12.66
CA PRO A 68 -10.94 -18.85 -13.46
C PRO A 68 -10.42 -17.62 -12.72
N PHE A 69 -9.72 -17.83 -11.60
CA PHE A 69 -9.07 -16.76 -10.86
C PHE A 69 -8.02 -16.06 -11.73
N LEU A 70 -7.85 -14.76 -11.50
CA LEU A 70 -6.78 -13.94 -12.05
C LEU A 70 -6.11 -13.10 -10.96
N THR A 71 -4.83 -12.79 -11.12
CA THR A 71 -4.10 -11.84 -10.25
C THR A 71 -3.83 -10.55 -10.99
N ILE A 72 -3.83 -9.41 -10.25
CA ILE A 72 -3.45 -8.09 -10.77
C ILE A 72 -2.50 -7.48 -9.76
N ASP A 73 -1.23 -7.38 -10.11
CA ASP A 73 -0.15 -6.93 -9.24
C ASP A 73 0.83 -6.04 -10.02
N PRO A 74 1.70 -5.27 -9.35
CA PRO A 74 2.76 -4.53 -10.04
C PRO A 74 3.65 -5.47 -10.88
N PRO A 75 4.24 -4.96 -11.98
CA PRO A 75 5.15 -5.74 -12.81
C PRO A 75 6.29 -6.35 -12.00
N GLY A 76 6.61 -7.62 -12.24
CA GLY A 76 7.71 -8.31 -11.55
C GLY A 76 7.38 -8.91 -10.19
N SER A 77 6.21 -8.63 -9.57
CA SER A 77 5.80 -9.22 -8.28
C SER A 77 5.79 -10.74 -8.34
N LYS A 78 6.33 -11.41 -7.32
CA LYS A 78 6.31 -12.86 -7.19
C LYS A 78 5.53 -13.33 -5.95
N ASP A 79 5.28 -12.45 -5.01
CA ASP A 79 4.52 -12.65 -3.77
C ASP A 79 3.06 -12.27 -4.01
N LEU A 80 2.36 -13.10 -4.81
CA LEU A 80 0.97 -12.83 -5.21
C LEU A 80 0.02 -13.26 -4.08
N ASP A 81 -0.37 -12.28 -3.29
CA ASP A 81 -1.25 -12.47 -2.13
C ASP A 81 -2.70 -12.81 -2.52
N GLN A 82 -3.16 -12.33 -3.68
CA GLN A 82 -4.57 -12.20 -4.01
C GLN A 82 -4.87 -12.66 -5.42
N ALA A 83 -5.97 -13.40 -5.59
CA ALA A 83 -6.53 -13.69 -6.90
C ALA A 83 -8.05 -13.56 -6.86
N MET A 84 -8.67 -13.03 -7.92
CA MET A 84 -10.09 -12.76 -7.96
C MET A 84 -10.80 -13.47 -9.11
N CYS A 85 -12.09 -13.74 -8.89
CA CYS A 85 -13.04 -14.14 -9.93
C CYS A 85 -14.36 -13.43 -9.65
N ILE A 86 -14.82 -12.61 -10.58
CA ILE A 86 -16.09 -11.87 -10.49
C ILE A 86 -17.03 -12.41 -11.56
N GLU A 87 -18.26 -12.74 -11.16
CA GLU A 87 -19.29 -13.29 -12.03
C GLU A 87 -20.61 -12.56 -11.79
N ARG A 88 -21.48 -12.51 -12.80
CA ARG A 88 -22.85 -12.05 -12.60
C ARG A 88 -23.68 -13.09 -11.83
N ALA A 89 -24.45 -12.63 -10.87
CA ALA A 89 -25.33 -13.47 -10.06
C ALA A 89 -26.72 -12.83 -9.96
N GLY A 90 -27.64 -13.28 -10.77
CA GLY A 90 -28.99 -12.70 -10.88
C GLY A 90 -28.91 -11.23 -11.35
N LYS A 91 -29.33 -10.28 -10.48
CA LYS A 91 -29.23 -8.84 -10.75
C LYS A 91 -27.94 -8.20 -10.20
N GLY A 92 -27.22 -8.94 -9.39
CA GLY A 92 -25.99 -8.48 -8.75
C GLY A 92 -24.76 -9.26 -9.20
N TYR A 93 -23.83 -9.49 -8.27
CA TYR A 93 -22.54 -10.11 -8.57
C TYR A 93 -22.17 -11.14 -7.51
N ARG A 94 -21.32 -12.08 -7.93
CA ARG A 94 -20.58 -12.96 -7.02
C ARG A 94 -19.10 -12.65 -7.15
N VAL A 95 -18.47 -12.27 -6.05
CA VAL A 95 -17.04 -12.03 -5.99
C VAL A 95 -16.41 -13.18 -5.20
N ARG A 96 -15.54 -13.97 -5.84
CA ARG A 96 -14.67 -14.91 -5.15
C ARG A 96 -13.27 -14.33 -5.12
N TYR A 97 -12.79 -14.05 -3.91
CA TYR A 97 -11.48 -13.45 -3.68
C TYR A 97 -10.62 -14.41 -2.89
N ALA A 98 -9.63 -15.01 -3.55
CA ALA A 98 -8.71 -15.97 -2.97
C ALA A 98 -7.51 -15.24 -2.37
N ILE A 99 -7.20 -15.50 -1.11
CA ILE A 99 -6.08 -14.94 -0.38
C ILE A 99 -5.11 -16.08 -0.04
N ALA A 100 -3.83 -15.91 -0.28
CA ALA A 100 -2.77 -16.88 -0.05
C ALA A 100 -2.86 -17.50 1.36
N ASP A 101 -2.87 -18.83 1.45
CA ASP A 101 -2.98 -19.52 2.74
C ASP A 101 -1.59 -19.80 3.32
N VAL A 102 -0.97 -18.80 3.90
CA VAL A 102 0.29 -18.92 4.63
C VAL A 102 0.18 -19.90 5.80
N SER A 103 -1.02 -20.02 6.40
CA SER A 103 -1.27 -20.90 7.55
C SER A 103 -1.20 -22.39 7.20
N ALA A 104 -1.27 -22.76 5.91
CA ALA A 104 -1.03 -24.13 5.47
C ALA A 104 0.42 -24.58 5.73
N PHE A 105 1.35 -23.64 5.76
CA PHE A 105 2.79 -23.88 5.85
C PHE A 105 3.38 -23.44 7.19
N VAL A 106 2.95 -22.33 7.75
CA VAL A 106 3.52 -21.74 8.97
C VAL A 106 2.84 -22.30 10.21
N LYS A 107 3.56 -23.14 10.95
CA LYS A 107 3.08 -23.73 12.20
C LYS A 107 3.17 -22.74 13.35
N PRO A 108 2.13 -22.62 14.22
CA PRO A 108 2.20 -21.79 15.42
C PRO A 108 3.38 -22.21 16.31
N GLY A 109 4.21 -21.24 16.70
CA GLY A 109 5.38 -21.46 17.55
C GLY A 109 6.59 -22.10 16.86
N GLY A 110 6.51 -22.37 15.55
CA GLY A 110 7.67 -22.81 14.75
C GLY A 110 8.68 -21.70 14.48
N ALA A 111 9.81 -22.04 13.88
CA ALA A 111 10.88 -21.09 13.58
C ALA A 111 10.41 -19.98 12.61
N ILE A 112 9.60 -20.36 11.60
CA ILE A 112 9.02 -19.39 10.64
C ILE A 112 8.06 -18.44 11.36
N ASP A 113 7.17 -18.93 12.24
CA ASP A 113 6.24 -18.09 13.02
C ASP A 113 7.00 -17.13 13.94
N ALA A 114 8.03 -17.61 14.62
CA ALA A 114 8.86 -16.80 15.51
C ALA A 114 9.61 -15.69 14.74
N GLU A 115 10.16 -16.01 13.57
CA GLU A 115 10.85 -15.03 12.72
C GLU A 115 9.88 -14.02 12.09
N ALA A 116 8.71 -14.48 11.60
CA ALA A 116 7.68 -13.61 11.06
C ALA A 116 7.18 -12.59 12.10
N ARG A 117 7.09 -12.98 13.39
CA ARG A 117 6.74 -12.05 14.49
C ARG A 117 7.83 -11.01 14.76
N LYS A 118 9.11 -11.32 14.54
CA LYS A 118 10.19 -10.33 14.64
C LYS A 118 10.15 -9.33 13.49
N ARG A 119 9.82 -9.80 12.27
CA ARG A 119 9.77 -8.97 11.05
C ARG A 119 8.51 -8.12 10.97
N GLY A 120 7.36 -8.66 11.35
CA GLY A 120 6.04 -8.00 11.30
C GLY A 120 5.50 -7.82 9.89
N GLN A 121 6.31 -7.37 8.95
CA GLN A 121 5.94 -7.21 7.54
C GLN A 121 7.15 -7.25 6.61
N THR A 122 6.89 -7.43 5.30
CA THR A 122 7.91 -7.23 4.25
C THR A 122 8.27 -5.75 4.16
N LEU A 123 9.58 -5.46 4.11
CA LEU A 123 10.10 -4.11 3.90
C LEU A 123 10.64 -4.00 2.48
N TYR A 124 10.29 -2.92 1.80
CA TYR A 124 10.67 -2.69 0.41
C TYR A 124 11.68 -1.56 0.29
N ALA A 125 12.70 -1.76 -0.55
CA ALA A 125 13.66 -0.75 -0.97
C ALA A 125 13.73 -0.74 -2.51
N PRO A 126 14.31 0.32 -3.13
CA PRO A 126 14.41 0.40 -4.58
C PRO A 126 15.18 -0.74 -5.23
N ASP A 127 16.20 -1.26 -4.53
CA ASP A 127 17.10 -2.33 -5.00
C ASP A 127 16.68 -3.74 -4.55
N GLY A 128 15.64 -3.86 -3.72
CA GLY A 128 15.19 -5.16 -3.22
C GLY A 128 14.26 -5.07 -2.02
N ARG A 129 14.12 -6.18 -1.31
CA ARG A 129 13.20 -6.27 -0.16
C ARG A 129 13.79 -7.11 0.96
N SER A 130 13.32 -6.90 2.19
CA SER A 130 13.46 -7.81 3.33
C SER A 130 12.10 -8.48 3.55
N PRO A 131 11.92 -9.74 3.08
CA PRO A 131 10.61 -10.39 3.08
C PRO A 131 10.18 -10.86 4.46
N LEU A 132 8.85 -10.95 4.68
CA LEU A 132 8.26 -11.49 5.92
C LEU A 132 8.49 -13.00 6.04
N HIS A 133 8.46 -13.73 4.93
CA HIS A 133 8.62 -15.17 4.84
C HIS A 133 9.74 -15.53 3.87
N PRO A 134 10.42 -16.70 4.06
CA PRO A 134 11.40 -17.19 3.09
C PRO A 134 10.81 -17.31 1.68
N ASP A 135 11.61 -17.07 0.65
CA ASP A 135 11.17 -17.06 -0.76
C ASP A 135 10.52 -18.38 -1.19
N GLN A 136 10.96 -19.53 -0.64
CA GLN A 136 10.35 -20.83 -0.88
C GLN A 136 8.85 -20.87 -0.48
N LEU A 137 8.43 -20.00 0.44
CA LEU A 137 7.04 -19.85 0.84
C LEU A 137 6.41 -18.62 0.17
N GLY A 138 7.01 -17.44 0.35
CA GLY A 138 6.42 -16.17 -0.04
C GLY A 138 6.37 -15.95 -1.55
N GLU A 139 7.33 -16.48 -2.31
CA GLU A 139 7.39 -16.33 -3.77
C GLU A 139 7.08 -17.63 -4.53
N ASP A 140 6.85 -18.74 -3.83
CA ASP A 140 6.54 -20.03 -4.45
C ASP A 140 5.35 -20.73 -3.79
N ALA A 141 5.55 -21.54 -2.76
CA ALA A 141 4.56 -22.51 -2.27
C ALA A 141 3.24 -21.88 -1.82
N ALA A 142 3.25 -20.68 -1.23
CA ALA A 142 2.06 -19.96 -0.81
C ALA A 142 1.61 -18.87 -1.80
N SER A 143 2.46 -18.43 -2.73
CA SER A 143 2.12 -17.42 -3.72
C SER A 143 1.13 -17.94 -4.77
N LEU A 144 0.10 -17.15 -5.10
CA LEU A 144 -0.94 -17.50 -6.08
C LEU A 144 -0.44 -17.34 -7.53
N LEU A 145 0.71 -17.91 -7.82
CA LEU A 145 1.34 -17.89 -9.14
C LEU A 145 0.44 -18.48 -10.22
N PRO A 146 0.51 -17.96 -11.48
CA PRO A 146 -0.32 -18.46 -12.58
C PRO A 146 -0.03 -19.93 -12.88
N ASP A 147 -1.09 -20.65 -13.22
CA ASP A 147 -1.09 -22.08 -13.56
C ASP A 147 -0.61 -23.03 -12.45
N GLN A 148 -0.39 -22.51 -11.25
CA GLN A 148 -0.03 -23.30 -10.08
C GLN A 148 -1.25 -23.54 -9.17
N VAL A 149 -1.36 -24.79 -8.66
CA VAL A 149 -2.40 -25.12 -7.68
C VAL A 149 -1.88 -24.75 -6.29
N ARG A 150 -2.55 -23.83 -5.61
CA ARG A 150 -2.14 -23.26 -4.31
C ARG A 150 -3.26 -23.25 -3.30
N PRO A 151 -2.96 -23.43 -2.00
CA PRO A 151 -3.96 -23.27 -0.95
C PRO A 151 -4.30 -21.80 -0.76
N ALA A 152 -5.59 -21.51 -0.57
CA ALA A 152 -6.07 -20.15 -0.34
C ALA A 152 -7.24 -20.13 0.63
N PHE A 153 -7.43 -18.99 1.31
CA PHE A 153 -8.70 -18.60 1.89
C PHE A 153 -9.54 -17.93 0.82
N VAL A 154 -10.68 -18.52 0.49
CA VAL A 154 -11.58 -17.99 -0.53
C VAL A 154 -12.72 -17.26 0.15
N TRP A 155 -12.79 -15.95 -0.05
CA TRP A 155 -13.93 -15.11 0.30
C TRP A 155 -14.95 -15.19 -0.81
N ASP A 156 -16.13 -15.72 -0.50
CA ASP A 156 -17.25 -15.89 -1.43
C ASP A 156 -18.34 -14.90 -1.01
N MET A 157 -18.41 -13.80 -1.75
CA MET A 157 -19.25 -12.64 -1.44
C MET A 157 -20.32 -12.48 -2.50
N GLN A 158 -21.58 -12.39 -2.09
CA GLN A 158 -22.69 -12.03 -2.95
C GLN A 158 -22.95 -10.54 -2.83
N LEU A 159 -23.02 -9.85 -3.95
CA LEU A 159 -23.31 -8.42 -4.00
C LEU A 159 -24.67 -8.22 -4.69
N ASP A 160 -25.38 -7.19 -4.26
CA ASP A 160 -26.58 -6.72 -4.94
C ASP A 160 -26.25 -5.92 -6.22
N SER A 161 -27.28 -5.33 -6.84
CA SER A 161 -27.12 -4.53 -8.06
C SER A 161 -26.33 -3.24 -7.85
N ASP A 162 -26.25 -2.74 -6.64
CA ASP A 162 -25.54 -1.50 -6.29
C ASP A 162 -24.10 -1.77 -5.81
N GLY A 163 -23.74 -3.06 -5.71
CA GLY A 163 -22.41 -3.50 -5.32
C GLY A 163 -22.21 -3.65 -3.81
N ASP A 164 -23.31 -3.61 -3.03
CA ASP A 164 -23.24 -3.85 -1.57
C ASP A 164 -23.33 -5.34 -1.25
N ASP A 165 -22.63 -5.78 -0.21
CA ASP A 165 -22.58 -7.20 0.13
C ASP A 165 -23.84 -7.65 0.88
N THR A 166 -24.40 -8.75 0.43
CA THR A 166 -25.62 -9.36 0.98
C THR A 166 -25.35 -10.65 1.72
N SER A 167 -24.23 -11.29 1.40
CA SER A 167 -23.80 -12.54 2.04
C SER A 167 -22.30 -12.71 1.86
N VAL A 168 -21.62 -13.08 2.93
CA VAL A 168 -20.17 -13.31 2.93
C VAL A 168 -19.87 -14.65 3.59
N ASN A 169 -19.03 -15.45 2.97
CA ASN A 169 -18.49 -16.68 3.53
C ASN A 169 -17.01 -16.79 3.23
N VAL A 170 -16.23 -17.35 4.16
CA VAL A 170 -14.81 -17.65 3.93
C VAL A 170 -14.50 -19.10 4.25
N TYR A 171 -13.76 -19.76 3.37
CA TYR A 171 -13.34 -21.14 3.50
C TYR A 171 -11.97 -21.38 2.87
N ARG A 172 -11.29 -22.45 3.26
CA ARG A 172 -10.01 -22.84 2.67
C ARG A 172 -10.24 -23.79 1.50
N ALA A 173 -9.55 -23.54 0.37
CA ALA A 173 -9.63 -24.35 -0.83
C ALA A 173 -8.28 -24.39 -1.58
N MET A 174 -8.13 -25.38 -2.45
CA MET A 174 -7.10 -25.36 -3.49
C MET A 174 -7.63 -24.53 -4.66
N VAL A 175 -6.84 -23.56 -5.10
CA VAL A 175 -7.18 -22.66 -6.22
C VAL A 175 -6.09 -22.67 -7.28
N ARG A 176 -6.42 -22.18 -8.47
CA ARG A 176 -5.44 -21.97 -9.56
C ARG A 176 -5.74 -20.64 -10.25
N SER A 177 -4.76 -19.73 -10.21
CA SER A 177 -4.82 -18.52 -11.04
C SER A 177 -4.56 -18.88 -12.49
N THR A 178 -5.38 -18.37 -13.41
CA THR A 178 -5.28 -18.64 -14.85
C THR A 178 -4.58 -17.51 -15.62
N SER A 179 -4.39 -16.35 -14.98
CA SER A 179 -3.81 -15.17 -15.62
C SER A 179 -3.15 -14.30 -14.55
N ARG A 180 -1.96 -13.80 -14.88
CA ARG A 180 -1.32 -12.73 -14.15
C ARG A 180 -1.30 -11.50 -15.02
N LEU A 181 -1.89 -10.42 -14.52
CA LEU A 181 -1.98 -9.12 -15.18
C LEU A 181 -1.26 -8.07 -14.34
N ASP A 182 -0.87 -6.98 -14.95
CA ASP A 182 -0.48 -5.76 -14.25
C ASP A 182 -1.48 -4.62 -14.51
N TYR A 183 -1.38 -3.57 -13.70
CA TYR A 183 -2.32 -2.44 -13.78
C TYR A 183 -2.23 -1.68 -15.11
N ALA A 184 -1.04 -1.63 -15.73
CA ALA A 184 -0.85 -0.99 -17.03
C ALA A 184 -1.52 -1.79 -18.14
N ASP A 185 -1.42 -3.12 -18.11
CA ASP A 185 -2.09 -4.01 -19.05
C ASP A 185 -3.61 -3.88 -18.96
N VAL A 186 -4.15 -3.86 -17.73
CA VAL A 186 -5.60 -3.69 -17.50
C VAL A 186 -6.04 -2.32 -18.01
N GLN A 187 -5.34 -1.25 -17.69
CA GLN A 187 -5.67 0.10 -18.13
C GLN A 187 -5.60 0.22 -19.66
N ALA A 188 -4.58 -0.35 -20.29
CA ALA A 188 -4.45 -0.37 -21.74
C ALA A 188 -5.57 -1.19 -22.42
N ALA A 189 -6.06 -2.27 -21.79
CA ALA A 189 -7.21 -3.01 -22.30
C ALA A 189 -8.51 -2.17 -22.24
N VAL A 190 -8.68 -1.37 -21.18
CA VAL A 190 -9.79 -0.41 -21.06
C VAL A 190 -9.75 0.61 -22.19
N GLU A 191 -8.60 1.25 -22.40
CA GLU A 191 -8.42 2.31 -23.41
C GLU A 191 -8.61 1.80 -24.84
N ARG A 192 -8.18 0.57 -25.12
CA ARG A 192 -8.38 -0.07 -26.43
C ARG A 192 -9.76 -0.67 -26.61
N GLY A 193 -10.60 -0.73 -25.56
CA GLY A 193 -11.90 -1.40 -25.61
C GLY A 193 -11.80 -2.93 -25.82
N THR A 194 -10.71 -3.54 -25.36
CA THR A 194 -10.41 -4.99 -25.52
C THR A 194 -10.54 -5.76 -24.21
N MET A 195 -11.23 -5.20 -23.21
CA MET A 195 -11.51 -5.90 -21.96
C MET A 195 -12.29 -7.18 -22.19
N ASP A 196 -11.85 -8.26 -21.54
CA ASP A 196 -12.69 -9.46 -21.41
C ASP A 196 -13.80 -9.23 -20.35
N GLU A 197 -14.69 -10.20 -20.20
CA GLU A 197 -15.82 -10.11 -19.26
C GLU A 197 -15.33 -9.93 -17.81
N ARG A 198 -14.24 -10.57 -17.41
CA ARG A 198 -13.68 -10.52 -16.04
C ARG A 198 -13.25 -9.10 -15.68
N LEU A 199 -12.50 -8.44 -16.58
CA LEU A 199 -12.04 -7.06 -16.40
C LEU A 199 -13.20 -6.06 -16.48
N SER A 200 -14.18 -6.33 -17.34
CA SER A 200 -15.39 -5.51 -17.42
C SER A 200 -16.19 -5.56 -16.13
N LEU A 201 -16.30 -6.73 -15.50
CA LEU A 201 -16.96 -6.89 -14.21
C LEU A 201 -16.16 -6.26 -13.07
N LEU A 202 -14.81 -6.36 -13.08
CA LEU A 202 -13.97 -5.66 -12.11
C LEU A 202 -14.21 -4.15 -12.17
N LYS A 203 -14.23 -3.57 -13.36
CA LYS A 203 -14.54 -2.14 -13.54
C LYS A 203 -15.93 -1.82 -13.00
N GLU A 204 -16.95 -2.56 -13.41
CA GLU A 204 -18.34 -2.30 -13.02
C GLU A 204 -18.56 -2.38 -11.50
N VAL A 205 -18.03 -3.43 -10.85
CA VAL A 205 -18.09 -3.59 -9.40
C VAL A 205 -17.24 -2.52 -8.70
N GLY A 206 -16.03 -2.25 -9.20
CA GLY A 206 -15.15 -1.23 -8.65
C GLY A 206 -15.77 0.17 -8.66
N GLU A 207 -16.40 0.58 -9.76
CA GLU A 207 -17.10 1.87 -9.87
C GLU A 207 -18.29 1.98 -8.90
N ARG A 208 -19.09 0.90 -8.72
CA ARG A 208 -20.17 0.87 -7.72
C ARG A 208 -19.64 0.99 -6.30
N ARG A 209 -18.58 0.25 -5.99
CA ARG A 209 -17.95 0.29 -4.65
C ARG A 209 -17.31 1.66 -4.34
N ILE A 210 -16.75 2.35 -5.35
CA ILE A 210 -16.28 3.74 -5.21
C ILE A 210 -17.46 4.65 -4.87
N ALA A 211 -18.60 4.51 -5.55
CA ALA A 211 -19.79 5.30 -5.25
C ALA A 211 -20.30 5.06 -3.81
N LEU A 212 -20.27 3.81 -3.34
CA LEU A 212 -20.62 3.48 -1.94
C LEU A 212 -19.60 4.05 -0.95
N GLU A 213 -18.30 4.05 -1.27
CA GLU A 213 -17.26 4.69 -0.45
C GLU A 213 -17.50 6.20 -0.34
N GLU A 214 -17.83 6.85 -1.45
CA GLU A 214 -18.19 8.27 -1.46
C GLU A 214 -19.42 8.55 -0.61
N ALA A 215 -20.49 7.76 -0.77
CA ALA A 215 -21.75 7.92 -0.05
C ALA A 215 -21.59 7.78 1.47
N ARG A 216 -20.69 6.88 1.95
CA ARG A 216 -20.41 6.75 3.39
C ARG A 216 -19.37 7.73 3.93
N GLY A 217 -18.79 8.60 3.08
CA GLY A 217 -17.83 9.64 3.47
C GLY A 217 -16.36 9.16 3.51
N GLY A 218 -16.04 8.05 2.87
CA GLY A 218 -14.67 7.58 2.74
C GLY A 218 -13.75 8.59 2.05
N ALA A 219 -12.48 8.57 2.36
CA ALA A 219 -11.50 9.52 1.85
C ALA A 219 -10.18 8.82 1.54
N SER A 220 -9.78 8.87 0.29
CA SER A 220 -8.44 8.47 -0.15
C SER A 220 -7.58 9.72 -0.37
N LEU A 221 -6.29 9.60 -0.12
CA LEU A 221 -5.34 10.69 -0.33
C LEU A 221 -4.67 10.50 -1.70
N PRO A 222 -5.00 11.34 -2.70
CA PRO A 222 -4.58 11.14 -4.09
C PRO A 222 -3.15 11.65 -4.34
N ILE A 223 -2.16 11.16 -3.58
CA ILE A 223 -0.76 11.51 -3.79
C ILE A 223 -0.22 10.66 -4.94
N PRO A 224 0.35 11.29 -5.99
CA PRO A 224 1.05 10.55 -7.03
C PRO A 224 2.20 9.72 -6.48
N GLU A 225 2.40 8.54 -7.04
CA GLU A 225 3.52 7.69 -6.71
C GLU A 225 4.81 8.25 -7.34
N GLN A 226 5.88 8.26 -6.55
CA GLN A 226 7.20 8.59 -7.08
C GLN A 226 7.84 7.31 -7.60
N VAL A 227 8.09 7.26 -8.91
CA VAL A 227 8.72 6.11 -9.60
C VAL A 227 10.16 6.46 -9.92
N VAL A 228 11.05 5.53 -9.59
CA VAL A 228 12.47 5.59 -9.96
C VAL A 228 12.69 4.70 -11.17
N SER A 229 13.27 5.25 -12.22
CA SER A 229 13.73 4.51 -13.41
C SER A 229 15.17 4.89 -13.72
N LEU A 230 15.76 4.18 -14.67
CA LEU A 230 17.09 4.52 -15.21
C LEU A 230 16.91 4.95 -16.66
N ASP A 231 17.65 6.00 -17.08
CA ASP A 231 17.76 6.36 -18.47
C ASP A 231 18.75 5.43 -19.22
N GLU A 232 18.93 5.65 -20.52
CA GLU A 232 19.84 4.87 -21.37
C GLU A 232 21.32 5.00 -20.95
N ASP A 233 21.68 6.06 -20.25
CA ASP A 233 23.02 6.32 -19.74
C ASP A 233 23.23 5.78 -18.30
N GLY A 234 22.19 5.20 -17.70
CA GLY A 234 22.22 4.65 -16.35
C GLY A 234 22.01 5.70 -15.24
N ASN A 235 21.56 6.91 -15.57
CA ASN A 235 21.20 7.92 -14.56
C ASN A 235 19.82 7.65 -13.99
N TYR A 236 19.63 7.99 -12.72
CA TYR A 236 18.35 7.86 -12.06
C TYR A 236 17.38 8.95 -12.52
N LEU A 237 16.23 8.51 -13.01
CA LEU A 237 15.10 9.37 -13.33
C LEU A 237 14.05 9.23 -12.24
N LEU A 238 13.54 10.36 -11.77
CA LEU A 238 12.42 10.44 -10.85
C LEU A 238 11.22 11.04 -11.57
N ALA A 239 10.13 10.30 -11.61
CA ALA A 239 8.87 10.76 -12.18
C ALA A 239 7.72 10.54 -11.19
N LEU A 240 6.69 11.38 -11.28
CA LEU A 240 5.42 11.15 -10.59
C LEU A 240 4.51 10.34 -11.49
N ARG A 241 4.07 9.17 -11.01
CA ARG A 241 3.08 8.34 -11.68
C ARG A 241 1.73 8.51 -10.96
N PRO A 242 0.72 9.10 -11.60
CA PRO A 242 -0.62 9.08 -11.03
C PRO A 242 -1.16 7.65 -11.03
N PRO A 243 -1.90 7.23 -9.98
CA PRO A 243 -2.57 5.94 -10.00
C PRO A 243 -3.56 5.87 -11.17
N VAL A 244 -3.69 4.69 -11.77
CA VAL A 244 -4.65 4.46 -12.85
C VAL A 244 -5.98 3.92 -12.27
N PRO A 245 -7.14 4.17 -12.93
CA PRO A 245 -8.45 3.70 -12.46
C PRO A 245 -8.52 2.20 -12.15
N ALA A 246 -7.76 1.36 -12.85
CA ALA A 246 -7.69 -0.07 -12.59
C ALA A 246 -7.14 -0.41 -11.19
N GLU A 247 -6.24 0.42 -10.64
CA GLU A 247 -5.74 0.27 -9.26
C GLU A 247 -6.86 0.54 -8.25
N ASP A 248 -7.67 1.58 -8.49
CA ASP A 248 -8.80 1.92 -7.61
C ASP A 248 -9.85 0.82 -7.62
N TRP A 249 -10.21 0.25 -8.79
CA TRP A 249 -11.16 -0.87 -8.86
C TRP A 249 -10.66 -2.11 -8.10
N ASN A 250 -9.37 -2.46 -8.28
CA ASN A 250 -8.77 -3.59 -7.56
C ASN A 250 -8.72 -3.34 -6.04
N ALA A 251 -8.39 -2.11 -5.63
CA ALA A 251 -8.39 -1.72 -4.22
C ALA A 251 -9.78 -1.88 -3.58
N GLN A 252 -10.87 -1.61 -4.33
CA GLN A 252 -12.23 -1.76 -3.81
C GLN A 252 -12.59 -3.20 -3.45
N ILE A 253 -12.06 -4.20 -4.16
CA ILE A 253 -12.26 -5.61 -3.81
C ILE A 253 -11.55 -5.95 -2.48
N SER A 254 -10.34 -5.46 -2.28
CA SER A 254 -9.62 -5.61 -1.01
C SER A 254 -10.32 -4.86 0.14
N LEU A 255 -10.85 -3.65 -0.11
CA LEU A 255 -11.60 -2.87 0.89
C LEU A 255 -12.91 -3.57 1.28
N LEU A 256 -13.67 -4.07 0.31
CA LEU A 256 -14.87 -4.88 0.53
C LEU A 256 -14.56 -6.06 1.47
N THR A 257 -13.52 -6.85 1.14
CA THR A 257 -13.10 -8.00 1.94
C THR A 257 -12.69 -7.61 3.36
N GLY A 258 -11.96 -6.52 3.52
CA GLY A 258 -11.52 -6.04 4.82
C GLY A 258 -12.67 -5.49 5.68
N MET A 259 -13.69 -4.89 5.09
CA MET A 259 -14.91 -4.45 5.79
C MET A 259 -15.75 -5.65 6.21
N ALA A 260 -15.99 -6.60 5.32
CA ALA A 260 -16.70 -7.83 5.63
C ALA A 260 -16.01 -8.63 6.77
N ALA A 261 -14.67 -8.70 6.74
CA ALA A 261 -13.90 -9.32 7.81
C ALA A 261 -14.10 -8.62 9.17
N ALA A 262 -14.07 -7.29 9.17
CA ALA A 262 -14.27 -6.50 10.38
C ALA A 262 -15.67 -6.68 10.97
N GLU A 263 -16.71 -6.65 10.15
CA GLU A 263 -18.10 -6.88 10.57
C GLU A 263 -18.29 -8.30 11.14
N MET A 264 -17.71 -9.30 10.48
CA MET A 264 -17.74 -10.69 10.96
C MET A 264 -17.06 -10.83 12.33
N MET A 265 -15.89 -10.23 12.52
CA MET A 265 -15.17 -10.23 13.79
C MET A 265 -15.95 -9.50 14.89
N LEU A 266 -16.53 -8.33 14.59
CA LEU A 266 -17.33 -7.55 15.52
C LEU A 266 -18.59 -8.31 15.97
N HIS A 267 -19.28 -8.98 15.04
CA HIS A 267 -20.45 -9.81 15.36
C HIS A 267 -20.09 -11.00 16.26
N ALA A 268 -18.91 -11.58 16.05
CA ALA A 268 -18.42 -12.70 16.87
C ALA A 268 -17.68 -12.26 18.15
N GLU A 269 -17.54 -10.96 18.39
CA GLU A 269 -16.84 -10.36 19.54
C GLU A 269 -15.39 -10.85 19.73
N VAL A 270 -14.71 -11.24 18.65
CA VAL A 270 -13.31 -11.70 18.66
C VAL A 270 -12.60 -11.32 17.36
N GLY A 271 -11.44 -10.69 17.46
CA GLY A 271 -10.66 -10.33 16.29
C GLY A 271 -9.64 -9.21 16.48
N ILE A 272 -9.24 -8.62 15.39
CA ILE A 272 -8.33 -7.48 15.35
C ILE A 272 -8.70 -6.55 14.19
N LEU A 273 -9.02 -5.31 14.49
CA LEU A 273 -9.36 -4.30 13.48
C LEU A 273 -8.14 -3.45 13.11
N ARG A 274 -8.11 -2.96 11.89
CA ARG A 274 -7.28 -1.81 11.51
C ARG A 274 -8.11 -0.56 11.73
N THR A 275 -7.80 0.20 12.75
CA THR A 275 -8.56 1.37 13.17
C THR A 275 -7.82 2.66 12.87
N MET A 276 -8.55 3.71 12.61
CA MET A 276 -8.03 5.08 12.50
C MET A 276 -9.08 6.04 13.07
N PRO A 277 -8.75 6.83 14.10
CA PRO A 277 -9.69 7.79 14.66
C PRO A 277 -10.01 8.89 13.65
N GLU A 278 -11.16 9.54 13.80
CA GLU A 278 -11.47 10.77 13.09
C GLU A 278 -10.40 11.83 13.37
N PRO A 279 -10.09 12.68 12.39
CA PRO A 279 -9.13 13.76 12.60
C PRO A 279 -9.63 14.71 13.71
N ASP A 280 -8.71 15.10 14.61
CA ASP A 280 -9.03 16.08 15.64
C ASP A 280 -9.60 17.38 15.03
N HIS A 281 -10.59 17.97 15.71
CA HIS A 281 -11.25 19.19 15.26
C HIS A 281 -10.25 20.33 14.95
N ASN A 282 -9.18 20.47 15.73
CA ASN A 282 -8.16 21.49 15.49
C ASN A 282 -7.35 21.21 14.23
N VAL A 283 -7.15 19.95 13.87
CA VAL A 283 -6.50 19.54 12.61
C VAL A 283 -7.39 19.94 11.43
N ILE A 284 -8.70 19.65 11.50
CA ILE A 284 -9.66 20.05 10.47
C ILE A 284 -9.70 21.59 10.34
N LEU A 285 -9.76 22.33 11.46
CA LEU A 285 -9.75 23.80 11.44
C LEU A 285 -8.45 24.37 10.84
N ARG A 286 -7.32 23.73 11.09
CA ARG A 286 -6.04 24.11 10.48
C ARG A 286 -6.08 23.88 8.99
N PHE A 287 -6.56 22.73 8.55
CA PHE A 287 -6.68 22.36 7.15
C PHE A 287 -7.66 23.29 6.41
N ARG A 288 -8.81 23.67 7.02
CA ARG A 288 -9.72 24.68 6.47
C ARG A 288 -9.06 26.05 6.30
N ARG A 289 -8.20 26.47 7.24
CA ARG A 289 -7.43 27.72 7.12
C ARG A 289 -6.42 27.65 5.99
N GLN A 290 -5.75 26.51 5.82
CA GLN A 290 -4.82 26.28 4.73
C GLN A 290 -5.55 26.32 3.37
N ALA A 291 -6.68 25.62 3.21
CA ALA A 291 -7.50 25.68 1.99
C ALA A 291 -7.87 27.13 1.62
N ARG A 292 -8.34 27.91 2.59
CA ARG A 292 -8.67 29.33 2.39
C ARG A 292 -7.45 30.18 1.99
N ALA A 293 -6.31 29.95 2.62
CA ALA A 293 -5.06 30.66 2.28
C ALA A 293 -4.58 30.36 0.86
N LEU A 294 -4.83 29.16 0.36
CA LEU A 294 -4.53 28.73 -1.00
C LEU A 294 -5.61 29.13 -2.02
N GLY A 295 -6.71 29.79 -1.56
CA GLY A 295 -7.81 30.19 -2.43
C GLY A 295 -8.75 29.05 -2.83
N VAL A 296 -8.66 27.89 -2.16
CA VAL A 296 -9.55 26.73 -2.38
C VAL A 296 -10.81 26.88 -1.54
N THR A 297 -11.97 26.87 -2.20
CA THR A 297 -13.27 26.95 -1.53
C THR A 297 -13.64 25.58 -0.96
N TRP A 298 -13.90 25.56 0.36
CA TRP A 298 -14.38 24.37 1.06
C TRP A 298 -15.67 24.69 1.80
N PRO A 299 -16.85 24.36 1.23
CA PRO A 299 -18.16 24.58 1.88
C PRO A 299 -18.25 23.90 3.25
N ALA A 300 -19.10 24.42 4.14
CA ALA A 300 -19.18 23.93 5.52
C ALA A 300 -19.68 22.48 5.59
N GLU A 301 -20.64 22.13 4.76
CA GLU A 301 -21.29 20.82 4.63
C GLU A 301 -20.49 19.79 3.84
N MET A 302 -19.49 20.21 3.06
CA MET A 302 -18.66 19.30 2.26
C MET A 302 -17.68 18.55 3.17
N LEU A 303 -17.66 17.23 3.06
CA LEU A 303 -16.70 16.37 3.76
C LEU A 303 -15.29 16.56 3.20
N TYR A 304 -14.28 16.32 4.03
CA TYR A 304 -12.88 16.45 3.58
C TYR A 304 -12.52 15.45 2.47
N GLY A 305 -13.15 14.27 2.45
CA GLY A 305 -12.97 13.29 1.36
C GLY A 305 -13.50 13.82 0.01
N GLU A 306 -14.64 14.48 -0.01
CA GLU A 306 -15.19 15.14 -1.21
C GLU A 306 -14.28 16.26 -1.70
N LEU A 307 -13.79 17.11 -0.77
CA LEU A 307 -12.81 18.13 -1.11
C LEU A 307 -11.57 17.52 -1.78
N LEU A 308 -10.97 16.50 -1.17
CA LEU A 308 -9.74 15.87 -1.70
C LEU A 308 -9.93 15.30 -3.12
N ARG A 309 -11.09 14.70 -3.40
CA ARG A 309 -11.42 14.21 -4.75
C ARG A 309 -11.59 15.33 -5.77
N SER A 310 -12.06 16.52 -5.35
CA SER A 310 -12.27 17.68 -6.22
C SER A 310 -10.98 18.42 -6.60
N LEU A 311 -9.85 18.08 -5.96
CA LEU A 311 -8.59 18.80 -6.18
C LEU A 311 -7.90 18.39 -7.47
N ASP A 312 -7.46 19.37 -8.26
CA ASP A 312 -6.63 19.17 -9.45
C ASP A 312 -5.18 18.89 -9.03
N ARG A 313 -4.66 17.74 -9.43
CA ARG A 313 -3.30 17.28 -9.10
C ARG A 313 -2.20 17.99 -9.90
N THR A 314 -2.56 18.82 -10.84
CA THR A 314 -1.61 19.62 -11.64
C THR A 314 -1.50 21.07 -11.15
N ASP A 315 -2.46 21.53 -10.33
CA ASP A 315 -2.44 22.86 -9.74
C ASP A 315 -1.53 22.91 -8.51
N PRO A 316 -0.50 23.77 -8.46
CA PRO A 316 0.40 23.89 -7.32
C PRO A 316 -0.28 24.16 -5.98
N LYS A 317 -1.37 24.91 -5.95
CA LYS A 317 -2.12 25.20 -4.73
C LYS A 317 -2.89 23.99 -4.24
N HIS A 318 -3.46 23.23 -5.17
CA HIS A 318 -4.13 21.98 -4.86
C HIS A 318 -3.12 20.91 -4.39
N LEU A 319 -1.94 20.83 -5.01
CA LEU A 319 -0.86 19.94 -4.53
C LEU A 319 -0.40 20.28 -3.12
N ALA A 320 -0.24 21.58 -2.80
CA ALA A 320 0.08 22.02 -1.44
C ALA A 320 -1.02 21.62 -0.44
N LEU A 321 -2.28 21.69 -0.85
CA LEU A 321 -3.40 21.28 -0.02
C LEU A 321 -3.45 19.76 0.16
N ILE A 322 -3.26 18.98 -0.91
CA ILE A 322 -3.16 17.51 -0.86
C ILE A 322 -2.04 17.08 0.11
N HIS A 323 -0.89 17.72 0.02
CA HIS A 323 0.21 17.44 0.96
C HIS A 323 -0.19 17.76 2.42
N GLY A 324 -0.80 18.92 2.66
CA GLY A 324 -1.30 19.32 3.99
C GLY A 324 -2.33 18.33 4.56
N ALA A 325 -3.11 17.69 3.68
CA ALA A 325 -4.12 16.70 4.06
C ALA A 325 -3.54 15.43 4.68
N THR A 326 -2.23 15.14 4.52
CA THR A 326 -1.58 14.01 5.20
C THR A 326 -1.76 14.05 6.72
N SER A 327 -1.97 15.24 7.29
CA SER A 327 -2.25 15.43 8.71
C SER A 327 -3.62 14.89 9.15
N LEU A 328 -4.58 14.72 8.22
CA LEU A 328 -5.91 14.16 8.48
C LEU A 328 -5.91 12.64 8.60
N PHE A 329 -4.88 11.97 8.08
CA PHE A 329 -4.77 10.51 8.01
C PHE A 329 -3.78 9.94 9.03
N ARG A 330 -3.80 10.46 10.27
CA ARG A 330 -2.89 10.05 11.34
C ARG A 330 -3.60 9.21 12.39
N GLY A 331 -2.80 8.39 13.10
CA GLY A 331 -3.28 7.60 14.22
C GLY A 331 -3.87 6.24 13.84
N ALA A 332 -3.63 5.77 12.61
CA ALA A 332 -3.99 4.42 12.25
C ALA A 332 -3.22 3.39 13.09
N GLY A 333 -3.93 2.39 13.61
CA GLY A 333 -3.38 1.37 14.48
C GLY A 333 -4.13 0.05 14.36
N TYR A 334 -3.89 -0.85 15.29
CA TYR A 334 -4.60 -2.12 15.39
C TYR A 334 -5.27 -2.23 16.74
N THR A 335 -6.55 -2.65 16.75
CA THR A 335 -7.37 -2.80 17.95
C THR A 335 -7.78 -4.27 18.08
N PRO A 336 -7.11 -5.06 18.94
CA PRO A 336 -7.50 -6.44 19.22
C PRO A 336 -8.65 -6.47 20.23
N PHE A 337 -9.50 -7.48 20.15
CA PHE A 337 -10.58 -7.71 21.11
C PHE A 337 -10.93 -9.19 21.20
N ASP A 338 -11.42 -9.60 22.39
CA ASP A 338 -11.83 -10.96 22.70
C ASP A 338 -12.82 -10.94 23.89
N GLY A 339 -14.10 -11.18 23.61
CA GLY A 339 -15.18 -11.17 24.59
C GLY A 339 -15.86 -9.81 24.78
N GLY A 340 -15.93 -9.00 23.72
CA GLY A 340 -16.65 -7.74 23.69
C GLY A 340 -16.24 -6.88 22.51
N VAL A 341 -17.08 -5.92 22.12
CA VAL A 341 -16.81 -4.98 21.04
C VAL A 341 -15.92 -3.84 21.57
N PRO A 342 -14.81 -3.48 20.90
CA PRO A 342 -13.93 -2.40 21.35
C PRO A 342 -14.58 -1.01 21.15
N GLU A 343 -14.13 0.00 21.92
CA GLU A 343 -14.63 1.38 21.78
C GLU A 343 -14.33 1.97 20.39
N LEU A 344 -13.13 1.73 19.86
CA LEU A 344 -12.72 2.19 18.55
C LEU A 344 -12.88 1.05 17.53
N THR A 345 -13.89 1.16 16.68
CA THR A 345 -14.17 0.19 15.61
C THR A 345 -13.91 0.76 14.22
N LEU A 346 -13.96 2.09 14.10
CA LEU A 346 -13.93 2.79 12.81
C LEU A 346 -12.50 2.94 12.26
N HIS A 347 -12.38 2.84 10.96
CA HIS A 347 -11.25 3.37 10.20
C HIS A 347 -11.73 4.61 9.43
N ALA A 348 -11.41 5.81 9.93
CA ALA A 348 -11.96 7.06 9.41
C ALA A 348 -11.76 7.28 7.90
N ALA A 349 -10.62 6.87 7.32
CA ALA A 349 -10.41 6.97 5.87
C ALA A 349 -11.31 6.02 5.06
N VAL A 350 -11.67 4.86 5.59
CA VAL A 350 -12.60 3.91 4.95
C VAL A 350 -14.05 4.27 5.24
N ALA A 351 -14.28 5.05 6.31
CA ALA A 351 -15.58 5.40 6.88
C ALA A 351 -16.42 4.15 7.24
N ALA A 352 -15.75 3.09 7.68
CA ALA A 352 -16.35 1.82 8.09
C ALA A 352 -15.40 1.06 9.03
N PRO A 353 -15.88 0.04 9.78
CA PRO A 353 -15.00 -0.95 10.37
C PRO A 353 -14.16 -1.64 9.30
N TYR A 354 -12.90 -1.90 9.60
CA TYR A 354 -11.98 -2.45 8.62
C TYR A 354 -10.93 -3.37 9.29
N ALA A 355 -10.55 -4.44 8.62
CA ALA A 355 -9.49 -5.34 9.06
C ALA A 355 -8.53 -5.67 7.90
N HIS A 356 -7.27 -5.90 8.24
CA HIS A 356 -6.30 -6.40 7.28
C HIS A 356 -6.36 -7.92 7.22
N VAL A 357 -6.77 -8.46 6.07
CA VAL A 357 -6.91 -9.90 5.80
C VAL A 357 -6.52 -10.29 4.38
N THR A 358 -5.99 -9.35 3.57
CA THR A 358 -5.83 -9.56 2.14
C THR A 358 -4.37 -9.71 1.67
N ALA A 359 -3.39 -9.64 2.57
CA ALA A 359 -1.97 -9.70 2.20
C ALA A 359 -1.09 -10.44 3.22
N PRO A 360 -1.35 -11.73 3.50
CA PRO A 360 -0.63 -12.49 4.52
C PRO A 360 0.81 -12.86 4.14
N LEU A 361 1.19 -12.80 2.86
CA LEU A 361 2.58 -13.00 2.44
C LEU A 361 3.48 -11.84 2.86
N ARG A 362 2.91 -10.63 3.01
CA ARG A 362 3.67 -9.42 3.34
C ARG A 362 3.27 -8.75 4.65
N ARG A 363 2.16 -9.15 5.32
CA ARG A 363 1.75 -8.62 6.63
C ARG A 363 1.38 -9.74 7.60
N LEU A 364 2.02 -9.74 8.76
CA LEU A 364 1.81 -10.76 9.78
C LEU A 364 0.36 -10.85 10.28
N VAL A 365 -0.29 -9.70 10.52
CA VAL A 365 -1.64 -9.62 11.10
C VAL A 365 -2.70 -10.31 10.26
N ASP A 366 -2.56 -10.27 8.93
CA ASP A 366 -3.53 -10.84 7.99
C ASP A 366 -3.75 -12.34 8.20
N ARG A 367 -2.69 -13.08 8.50
CA ARG A 367 -2.76 -14.52 8.83
C ARG A 367 -3.72 -14.79 9.99
N PHE A 368 -3.68 -13.98 11.04
CA PHE A 368 -4.52 -14.14 12.22
C PHE A 368 -5.98 -13.79 11.91
N GLY A 369 -6.21 -12.66 11.23
CA GLY A 369 -7.54 -12.26 10.81
C GLY A 369 -8.25 -13.28 9.93
N LEU A 370 -7.52 -13.88 8.97
CA LEU A 370 -8.04 -14.94 8.11
C LEU A 370 -8.50 -16.17 8.90
N ILE A 371 -7.72 -16.62 9.89
CA ILE A 371 -8.07 -17.76 10.71
C ILE A 371 -9.28 -17.45 11.60
N VAL A 372 -9.38 -16.23 12.15
CA VAL A 372 -10.54 -15.81 12.92
C VAL A 372 -11.80 -15.91 12.06
N CYS A 373 -11.81 -15.29 10.88
CA CYS A 373 -12.97 -15.27 10.00
C CYS A 373 -13.36 -16.67 9.49
N GLU A 374 -12.37 -17.51 9.14
CA GLU A 374 -12.65 -18.90 8.71
C GLU A 374 -13.23 -19.74 9.86
N SER A 375 -12.73 -19.56 11.09
CA SER A 375 -13.27 -20.24 12.26
C SER A 375 -14.74 -19.87 12.51
N ILE A 376 -15.06 -18.58 12.39
CA ILE A 376 -16.44 -18.06 12.53
C ILE A 376 -17.36 -18.69 11.45
N CYS A 377 -16.95 -18.68 10.19
CA CYS A 377 -17.74 -19.25 9.10
C CYS A 377 -17.96 -20.77 9.23
N ARG A 378 -17.07 -21.45 9.92
CA ARG A 378 -17.20 -22.90 10.21
C ARG A 378 -17.98 -23.20 11.49
N ASP A 379 -18.46 -22.19 12.18
CA ASP A 379 -19.06 -22.34 13.53
C ASP A 379 -18.13 -23.12 14.50
N MET A 380 -16.84 -22.81 14.44
CA MET A 380 -15.80 -23.41 15.28
C MET A 380 -15.17 -22.35 16.19
N PRO A 381 -14.73 -22.72 17.39
CA PRO A 381 -14.02 -21.78 18.24
C PRO A 381 -12.72 -21.32 17.58
N VAL A 382 -12.44 -20.02 17.71
CA VAL A 382 -11.14 -19.47 17.27
C VAL A 382 -10.03 -20.16 18.06
N PRO A 383 -8.98 -20.70 17.43
CA PRO A 383 -7.91 -21.42 18.11
C PRO A 383 -7.23 -20.59 19.20
N ASP A 384 -6.93 -21.21 20.35
CA ASP A 384 -6.33 -20.52 21.50
C ASP A 384 -5.03 -19.79 21.17
N TRP A 385 -4.18 -20.37 20.30
CA TRP A 385 -2.93 -19.74 19.90
C TRP A 385 -3.16 -18.43 19.11
N VAL A 386 -4.29 -18.29 18.39
CA VAL A 386 -4.70 -17.06 17.72
C VAL A 386 -5.14 -16.05 18.77
N ARG A 387 -6.07 -16.45 19.66
CA ARG A 387 -6.59 -15.59 20.74
C ARG A 387 -5.47 -15.02 21.60
N HIS A 388 -4.50 -15.85 21.99
CA HIS A 388 -3.30 -15.42 22.75
C HIS A 388 -2.38 -14.49 21.96
N ALA A 389 -2.37 -14.59 20.62
CA ALA A 389 -1.54 -13.73 19.79
C ALA A 389 -2.16 -12.33 19.57
N LEU A 390 -3.49 -12.22 19.48
CA LEU A 390 -4.17 -10.96 19.14
C LEU A 390 -3.66 -9.74 19.94
N PRO A 391 -3.51 -9.81 21.29
CA PRO A 391 -3.02 -8.67 22.07
C PRO A 391 -1.58 -8.26 21.78
N THR A 392 -0.76 -9.11 21.17
CA THR A 392 0.66 -8.85 20.88
C THR A 392 0.87 -8.22 19.50
N LEU A 393 -0.09 -8.38 18.58
CA LEU A 393 0.03 -7.93 17.19
C LEU A 393 0.13 -6.41 17.04
N PRO A 394 -0.59 -5.56 17.81
CA PRO A 394 -0.49 -4.11 17.64
C PRO A 394 0.93 -3.57 17.80
N GLU A 395 1.68 -4.04 18.80
CA GLU A 395 3.06 -3.61 19.04
C GLU A 395 3.97 -4.04 17.88
N ILE A 396 3.88 -5.31 17.46
CA ILE A 396 4.68 -5.86 16.35
C ILE A 396 4.40 -5.07 15.05
N MET A 397 3.13 -4.88 14.72
CA MET A 397 2.73 -4.18 13.50
C MET A 397 3.11 -2.70 13.51
N THR A 398 2.99 -2.04 14.66
CA THR A 398 3.40 -0.63 14.80
C THR A 398 4.92 -0.48 14.64
N ALA A 399 5.70 -1.33 15.28
CA ALA A 399 7.15 -1.30 15.17
C ALA A 399 7.62 -1.53 13.72
N SER A 400 7.04 -2.54 13.06
CA SER A 400 7.38 -2.85 11.67
C SER A 400 6.91 -1.76 10.68
N GLU A 401 5.78 -1.10 10.93
CA GLU A 401 5.28 0.04 10.13
C GLU A 401 6.20 1.26 10.28
N HIS A 402 6.68 1.55 11.50
CA HIS A 402 7.66 2.63 11.73
C HIS A 402 8.96 2.35 10.99
N LEU A 403 9.45 1.11 11.04
CA LEU A 403 10.66 0.69 10.33
C LEU A 403 10.48 0.81 8.81
N ALA A 404 9.36 0.35 8.26
CA ALA A 404 9.05 0.46 6.85
C ALA A 404 9.03 1.93 6.38
N ASN A 405 8.34 2.80 7.13
CA ASN A 405 8.25 4.22 6.81
C ASN A 405 9.62 4.93 6.92
N ALA A 406 10.46 4.54 7.88
CA ALA A 406 11.81 5.10 8.01
C ALA A 406 12.71 4.67 6.85
N MET A 407 12.65 3.38 6.46
CA MET A 407 13.41 2.82 5.35
C MET A 407 12.99 3.45 4.01
N GLU A 408 11.68 3.50 3.74
CA GLU A 408 11.14 4.12 2.53
C GLU A 408 11.61 5.56 2.39
N ARG A 409 11.49 6.36 3.46
CA ARG A 409 11.93 7.76 3.45
C ARG A 409 13.43 7.88 3.19
N ALA A 410 14.25 7.13 3.92
CA ALA A 410 15.70 7.23 3.79
C ALA A 410 16.19 6.80 2.40
N CYS A 411 15.55 5.78 1.80
CA CYS A 411 15.85 5.36 0.44
C CYS A 411 15.40 6.41 -0.59
N THR A 412 14.20 6.99 -0.41
CA THR A 412 13.71 8.09 -1.27
C THR A 412 14.65 9.29 -1.23
N ASP A 413 15.03 9.75 -0.03
CA ASP A 413 15.94 10.89 0.15
C ASP A 413 17.30 10.63 -0.53
N ALA A 414 17.82 9.39 -0.50
CA ALA A 414 19.05 9.00 -1.18
C ALA A 414 18.91 9.08 -2.72
N VAL A 415 17.80 8.60 -3.26
CA VAL A 415 17.52 8.63 -4.70
C VAL A 415 17.32 10.08 -5.19
N GLU A 416 16.59 10.90 -4.43
CA GLU A 416 16.39 12.31 -4.73
C GLU A 416 17.73 13.06 -4.76
N ALA A 417 18.63 12.77 -3.82
CA ALA A 417 19.97 13.35 -3.79
C ALA A 417 20.80 12.88 -4.99
N ALA A 418 20.75 11.61 -5.38
CA ALA A 418 21.45 11.07 -6.54
C ALA A 418 20.99 11.73 -7.84
N ALA A 419 19.67 11.86 -8.03
CA ALA A 419 19.10 12.49 -9.23
C ALA A 419 19.52 13.98 -9.39
N LEU A 420 19.95 14.62 -8.32
CA LEU A 420 20.29 16.05 -8.31
C LEU A 420 21.79 16.35 -8.06
N GLN A 421 22.62 15.37 -7.70
CA GLN A 421 23.99 15.63 -7.24
C GLN A 421 24.85 16.41 -8.24
N HIS A 422 24.63 16.23 -9.57
CA HIS A 422 25.36 16.92 -10.62
C HIS A 422 24.74 18.27 -11.03
N ARG A 423 23.63 18.65 -10.37
CA ARG A 423 22.85 19.85 -10.69
C ARG A 423 22.93 20.94 -9.63
N VAL A 424 23.86 20.81 -8.67
CA VAL A 424 24.08 21.83 -7.62
C VAL A 424 24.46 23.16 -8.26
N GLY A 425 23.79 24.25 -7.87
CA GLY A 425 23.89 25.58 -8.45
C GLY A 425 22.87 25.87 -9.58
N GLU A 426 22.13 24.86 -10.05
CA GLU A 426 21.04 25.10 -11.00
C GLU A 426 19.84 25.73 -10.33
N VAL A 427 19.04 26.45 -11.12
CA VAL A 427 17.82 27.12 -10.68
C VAL A 427 16.61 26.44 -11.30
N PHE A 428 15.67 26.06 -10.44
CA PHE A 428 14.44 25.36 -10.79
C PHE A 428 13.20 26.21 -10.52
N ARG A 429 12.16 25.99 -11.29
CA ARG A 429 10.80 26.44 -10.95
C ARG A 429 10.20 25.47 -9.93
N ALA A 430 9.68 25.99 -8.85
CA ALA A 430 9.14 25.18 -7.77
C ALA A 430 7.80 25.76 -7.25
N SER A 431 6.99 24.88 -6.67
CA SER A 431 5.80 25.25 -5.92
C SER A 431 6.10 25.14 -4.42
N VAL A 432 5.77 26.17 -3.65
CA VAL A 432 5.91 26.14 -2.19
C VAL A 432 4.74 25.35 -1.60
N VAL A 433 5.04 24.16 -1.07
CA VAL A 433 4.02 23.23 -0.55
C VAL A 433 3.66 23.50 0.90
N ASP A 434 4.67 23.85 1.72
CA ASP A 434 4.46 24.17 3.14
C ASP A 434 5.48 25.25 3.59
N VAL A 435 5.13 25.97 4.67
CA VAL A 435 6.01 26.98 5.27
C VAL A 435 6.07 26.77 6.78
N THR A 436 7.29 26.64 7.28
CA THR A 436 7.58 26.51 8.70
C THR A 436 8.41 27.69 9.22
N LYS A 437 8.65 27.78 10.53
CA LYS A 437 9.50 28.80 11.14
C LYS A 437 10.95 28.76 10.65
N ASN A 438 11.40 27.58 10.17
CA ASN A 438 12.81 27.33 9.82
C ASN A 438 13.01 27.24 8.28
N GLY A 439 12.08 27.69 7.47
CA GLY A 439 12.08 27.58 6.01
C GLY A 439 10.80 26.96 5.48
N GLY A 440 10.77 26.59 4.22
CA GLY A 440 9.62 25.93 3.61
C GLY A 440 9.95 24.59 2.99
N LEU A 441 8.93 23.94 2.50
CA LEU A 441 8.99 22.74 1.68
C LEU A 441 8.58 23.12 0.26
N VAL A 442 9.41 22.81 -0.72
CA VAL A 442 9.16 23.12 -2.14
C VAL A 442 9.13 21.85 -2.96
N GLN A 443 8.29 21.85 -3.98
CA GLN A 443 8.19 20.77 -4.96
C GLN A 443 8.66 21.30 -6.31
N ILE A 444 9.66 20.65 -6.89
CA ILE A 444 10.03 20.77 -8.30
C ILE A 444 9.36 19.65 -9.10
N SER A 445 9.11 19.86 -10.39
CA SER A 445 8.37 18.90 -11.23
C SER A 445 9.27 18.01 -12.06
N ASP A 446 10.47 18.48 -12.37
CA ASP A 446 11.45 17.76 -13.21
C ASP A 446 12.88 17.96 -12.67
N PRO A 447 13.43 16.96 -11.98
CA PRO A 447 12.77 15.74 -11.49
C PRO A 447 11.71 16.05 -10.42
N ALA A 448 10.80 15.09 -10.18
CA ALA A 448 9.69 15.24 -9.23
C ALA A 448 10.17 15.07 -7.78
N ILE A 449 10.66 16.14 -7.17
CA ILE A 449 11.28 16.13 -5.82
C ILE A 449 10.61 17.13 -4.89
N LEU A 450 10.44 16.70 -3.65
CA LEU A 450 9.92 17.49 -2.54
C LEU A 450 10.99 17.68 -1.48
N ALA A 451 11.56 18.90 -1.37
CA ALA A 451 12.68 19.14 -0.46
C ALA A 451 12.60 20.48 0.29
N PRO A 452 13.33 20.61 1.41
CA PRO A 452 13.44 21.87 2.13
C PRO A 452 14.02 23.02 1.29
N ALA A 453 13.47 24.22 1.48
CA ALA A 453 13.99 25.44 0.87
C ALA A 453 14.11 26.59 1.87
N ASP A 454 15.29 27.21 1.88
CA ASP A 454 15.52 28.43 2.65
C ASP A 454 14.85 29.62 1.96
N GLY A 455 14.15 30.48 2.71
CA GLY A 455 13.53 31.71 2.20
C GLY A 455 12.14 31.55 1.60
N ALA A 456 11.53 30.35 1.63
CA ALA A 456 10.15 30.17 1.23
C ALA A 456 9.20 30.85 2.22
N SER A 457 8.25 31.66 1.73
CA SER A 457 7.45 32.58 2.54
C SER A 457 5.94 32.38 2.47
N SER A 458 5.43 31.68 1.44
CA SER A 458 3.99 31.52 1.24
C SER A 458 3.68 30.17 0.58
N ALA A 459 2.90 29.32 1.25
CA ALA A 459 2.41 28.07 0.66
C ALA A 459 1.48 28.36 -0.53
N GLY A 460 1.57 27.54 -1.58
CA GLY A 460 0.85 27.70 -2.83
C GLY A 460 1.46 28.75 -3.79
N ALA A 461 2.55 29.41 -3.41
CA ALA A 461 3.27 30.32 -4.29
C ALA A 461 4.23 29.56 -5.21
N GLU A 462 4.42 30.06 -6.42
CA GLU A 462 5.52 29.66 -7.29
C GLU A 462 6.78 30.46 -6.96
N ALA A 463 7.93 29.79 -6.99
CA ALA A 463 9.22 30.40 -6.69
C ALA A 463 10.30 29.83 -7.63
N MET A 464 11.35 30.64 -7.89
CA MET A 464 12.60 30.15 -8.44
C MET A 464 13.50 29.75 -7.29
N VAL A 465 14.00 28.53 -7.30
CA VAL A 465 14.84 27.97 -6.25
C VAL A 465 16.17 27.47 -6.81
N GLU A 466 17.25 27.83 -6.15
CA GLU A 466 18.60 27.33 -6.44
C GLU A 466 18.87 26.08 -5.63
N LEU A 467 19.35 25.02 -6.25
CA LEU A 467 19.80 23.81 -5.56
C LEU A 467 21.15 24.11 -4.86
N ILE A 468 21.15 24.08 -3.55
CA ILE A 468 22.35 24.40 -2.74
C ILE A 468 23.05 23.18 -2.16
N GLU A 469 22.33 22.05 -2.05
CA GLU A 469 22.87 20.78 -1.54
C GLU A 469 22.14 19.61 -2.18
N ALA A 470 22.92 18.61 -2.66
CA ALA A 470 22.46 17.28 -3.02
C ALA A 470 23.58 16.29 -2.67
N ASP A 471 23.40 15.52 -1.58
CA ASP A 471 24.41 14.63 -1.00
C ASP A 471 23.80 13.27 -0.71
N VAL A 472 24.18 12.26 -1.49
CA VAL A 472 23.65 10.88 -1.40
C VAL A 472 24.01 10.25 -0.04
N ALA A 473 25.21 10.47 0.45
CA ALA A 473 25.65 9.88 1.71
C ALA A 473 24.92 10.46 2.93
N LYS A 474 24.58 11.75 2.86
CA LYS A 474 23.76 12.42 3.88
C LYS A 474 22.27 12.27 3.64
N ARG A 475 21.88 11.78 2.46
CA ARG A 475 20.47 11.67 2.05
C ARG A 475 19.77 13.03 2.13
N SER A 476 20.41 14.08 1.60
CA SER A 476 19.92 15.45 1.76
C SER A 476 19.86 16.18 0.42
N VAL A 477 18.73 16.84 0.21
CA VAL A 477 18.50 17.82 -0.86
C VAL A 477 18.01 19.10 -0.22
N ARG A 478 18.61 20.25 -0.59
CA ARG A 478 18.19 21.56 -0.09
C ARG A 478 18.22 22.60 -1.18
N PHE A 479 17.20 23.45 -1.16
CA PHE A 479 17.07 24.59 -2.06
C PHE A 479 17.18 25.92 -1.31
N ARG A 480 17.36 26.99 -2.05
CA ARG A 480 17.25 28.38 -1.59
C ARG A 480 16.38 29.15 -2.57
N VAL A 481 15.42 29.90 -2.08
CA VAL A 481 14.61 30.79 -2.93
C VAL A 481 15.48 31.95 -3.42
N VAL A 482 15.56 32.12 -4.74
CA VAL A 482 16.35 33.18 -5.40
C VAL A 482 15.47 34.20 -6.12
N GLY A 483 14.17 33.92 -6.31
CA GLY A 483 13.21 34.85 -6.91
C GLY A 483 11.78 34.33 -6.79
N GLY A 484 10.81 35.23 -6.82
CA GLY A 484 9.41 34.90 -7.00
C GLY A 484 9.06 34.82 -8.48
N VAL A 485 8.22 33.89 -8.89
CA VAL A 485 7.63 33.92 -10.24
C VAL A 485 6.54 34.99 -10.22
N THR A 486 6.82 36.15 -10.82
CA THR A 486 5.77 37.15 -11.11
C THR A 486 4.86 36.54 -12.18
N SER A 487 3.62 36.21 -11.80
CA SER A 487 2.56 35.90 -12.78
C SER A 487 2.43 37.08 -13.74
N GLN A 488 2.78 36.86 -15.02
CA GLN A 488 2.36 37.74 -16.12
C GLN A 488 0.92 37.47 -16.48
#